data_a2c2b27ad58bfe7d708841780eacd9a8
#
_entry.id   a2c2b27ad58bfe7d708841780eacd9a8
#
_cell.length_a   1.000
_cell.length_b   1.000
_cell.length_c   1.000
_cell.angle_alpha   90.00
_cell.angle_beta   90.00
_cell.angle_gamma   90.00
#
_symmetry.space_group_name_H-M   'P 1'
#
loop_
_entity.id
_entity.type
_entity.pdbx_description
1 polymer ?
#
loop_
_entity_poly.entity_id
_entity_poly.type
_entity_poly.pdbx_seq_one_letter_code
_entity_poly.pdbx_strand_id
1 'polypeptide(L)'
;MVDKPAGNAFDVLVVYHGTVMRDALVMQAANDTLDAFRGLLDDPSIMVVSVAYPEENLMIGDNLVQAEAALLWVKNQAASQLGVQIRHIFLGGHSQGGYLVTRLNTLHPTRGVIANAPGPLDLVLRCRLEEDGTIAAGEHCARLRNAYGSTTANPSAYMARSLRSFTTGYQSDILFVQGLEDSRLIQMESWPGFRQQVEACTNCKGVQFLELAGLGHTALFNSTQARDAFRAFLNARR
;
A
#
# COMPACT_ATOMS: atom_id res chain seq x y z
N MET A 1 -7.91 13.85 -2.69
CA MET A 1 -8.44 14.30 -4.00
C MET A 1 -9.52 13.34 -4.44
N VAL A 2 -10.56 13.82 -5.16
CA VAL A 2 -11.70 12.98 -5.56
C VAL A 2 -11.93 13.15 -7.05
N ASP A 3 -11.79 12.06 -7.80
CA ASP A 3 -12.24 11.96 -9.19
C ASP A 3 -13.62 11.28 -9.21
N LYS A 4 -14.66 12.10 -9.29
CA LYS A 4 -16.07 11.69 -9.25
C LYS A 4 -16.65 11.69 -10.65
N PRO A 5 -17.00 10.51 -11.21
CA PRO A 5 -17.72 10.43 -12.49
C PRO A 5 -19.12 11.06 -12.45
N ALA A 6 -19.76 11.15 -13.59
CA ALA A 6 -21.18 11.51 -13.65
C ALA A 6 -22.03 10.41 -12.98
N GLY A 7 -23.06 10.84 -12.25
CA GLY A 7 -23.95 9.92 -11.53
C GLY A 7 -24.03 10.21 -10.04
N ASN A 8 -24.75 9.35 -9.32
CA ASN A 8 -25.04 9.53 -7.90
C ASN A 8 -24.84 8.26 -7.05
N ALA A 9 -24.40 7.14 -7.63
CA ALA A 9 -24.14 5.90 -6.91
C ALA A 9 -22.87 5.22 -7.45
N PHE A 10 -21.87 5.01 -6.59
CA PHE A 10 -20.51 4.60 -6.97
C PHE A 10 -20.00 3.44 -6.14
N ASP A 11 -19.15 2.61 -6.76
CA ASP A 11 -18.08 1.91 -6.08
C ASP A 11 -16.90 2.87 -5.98
N VAL A 12 -16.15 2.82 -4.89
CA VAL A 12 -15.06 3.74 -4.59
C VAL A 12 -13.75 2.99 -4.46
N LEU A 13 -12.74 3.43 -5.20
CA LEU A 13 -11.35 2.99 -5.02
C LEU A 13 -10.58 4.10 -4.31
N VAL A 14 -10.18 3.84 -3.06
CA VAL A 14 -9.32 4.74 -2.28
C VAL A 14 -7.87 4.33 -2.52
N VAL A 15 -7.04 5.25 -3.03
CA VAL A 15 -5.66 4.96 -3.41
C VAL A 15 -4.64 5.75 -2.60
N TYR A 16 -3.52 5.09 -2.31
CA TYR A 16 -2.43 5.61 -1.48
C TYR A 16 -1.12 5.58 -2.27
N HIS A 17 -0.43 6.74 -2.30
CA HIS A 17 0.82 6.91 -3.06
C HIS A 17 2.01 6.17 -2.42
N GLY A 18 3.10 6.04 -3.15
CA GLY A 18 4.39 5.56 -2.64
C GLY A 18 5.11 6.63 -1.81
N THR A 19 6.31 6.31 -1.33
CA THR A 19 7.14 7.22 -0.52
C THR A 19 7.39 8.56 -1.20
N VAL A 20 7.14 9.65 -0.48
CA VAL A 20 7.43 11.04 -0.86
C VAL A 20 8.11 11.73 0.32
N MET A 21 9.41 11.93 0.25
CA MET A 21 10.21 12.43 1.39
C MET A 21 9.99 13.91 1.75
N ARG A 22 9.17 14.63 0.98
CA ARG A 22 8.89 16.08 1.16
C ARG A 22 7.40 16.35 1.07
N ASP A 23 6.82 16.96 2.08
CA ASP A 23 5.38 17.28 2.12
C ASP A 23 4.96 18.21 0.97
N ALA A 24 5.87 19.05 0.46
CA ALA A 24 5.62 19.88 -0.72
C ALA A 24 5.28 19.08 -2.00
N LEU A 25 5.61 17.78 -2.06
CA LEU A 25 5.37 16.90 -3.20
C LEU A 25 4.17 15.95 -3.01
N VAL A 26 3.55 15.89 -1.83
CA VAL A 26 2.47 14.92 -1.55
C VAL A 26 1.24 15.14 -2.44
N MET A 27 0.90 16.38 -2.77
CA MET A 27 -0.24 16.66 -3.65
C MET A 27 0.02 16.17 -5.08
N GLN A 28 1.24 16.32 -5.57
CA GLN A 28 1.64 15.78 -6.88
C GLN A 28 1.61 14.25 -6.85
N ALA A 29 2.21 13.62 -5.85
CA ALA A 29 2.22 12.17 -5.71
C ALA A 29 0.80 11.58 -5.62
N ALA A 30 -0.11 12.27 -4.94
CA ALA A 30 -1.51 11.86 -4.88
C ALA A 30 -2.21 12.01 -6.24
N ASN A 31 -1.92 13.06 -7.04
CA ASN A 31 -2.42 13.21 -8.41
C ASN A 31 -1.90 12.09 -9.32
N ASP A 32 -0.59 11.87 -9.31
CA ASP A 32 0.05 10.85 -10.15
C ASP A 32 -0.49 9.46 -9.82
N THR A 33 -0.76 9.19 -8.53
CA THR A 33 -1.36 7.94 -8.07
C THR A 33 -2.82 7.82 -8.51
N LEU A 34 -3.59 8.90 -8.44
CA LEU A 34 -4.96 8.91 -8.96
C LEU A 34 -4.97 8.53 -10.44
N ASP A 35 -4.14 9.19 -11.26
CA ASP A 35 -4.06 8.96 -12.70
C ASP A 35 -3.59 7.54 -13.02
N ALA A 36 -2.57 7.04 -12.30
CA ALA A 36 -2.07 5.68 -12.47
C ALA A 36 -3.13 4.61 -12.19
N PHE A 37 -3.86 4.73 -11.07
CA PHE A 37 -4.94 3.79 -10.75
C PHE A 37 -6.17 3.97 -11.64
N ARG A 38 -6.51 5.21 -12.04
CA ARG A 38 -7.56 5.47 -13.03
C ARG A 38 -7.25 4.77 -14.36
N GLY A 39 -6.00 4.77 -14.81
CA GLY A 39 -5.54 4.09 -16.01
C GLY A 39 -5.66 2.56 -15.98
N LEU A 40 -5.77 1.95 -14.79
CA LEU A 40 -6.02 0.52 -14.63
C LEU A 40 -7.50 0.14 -14.80
N LEU A 41 -8.41 1.07 -14.50
CA LEU A 41 -9.85 0.82 -14.54
C LEU A 41 -10.36 0.80 -15.99
N ASP A 42 -11.26 -0.11 -16.27
CA ASP A 42 -12.04 -0.14 -17.52
C ASP A 42 -13.47 0.42 -17.31
N ASP A 43 -13.88 0.53 -16.06
CA ASP A 43 -15.17 1.09 -15.68
C ASP A 43 -15.03 2.56 -15.25
N PRO A 44 -15.46 3.51 -16.09
CA PRO A 44 -15.41 4.93 -15.75
C PRO A 44 -16.37 5.32 -14.62
N SER A 45 -17.29 4.44 -14.23
CA SER A 45 -18.25 4.71 -13.15
C SER A 45 -17.69 4.54 -11.75
N ILE A 46 -16.47 3.99 -11.60
CA ILE A 46 -15.80 3.88 -10.29
C ILE A 46 -15.27 5.27 -9.89
N MET A 47 -15.66 5.74 -8.71
CA MET A 47 -15.09 6.95 -8.12
C MET A 47 -13.70 6.63 -7.55
N VAL A 48 -12.69 7.46 -7.84
CA VAL A 48 -11.35 7.30 -7.28
C VAL A 48 -11.09 8.41 -6.27
N VAL A 49 -10.67 8.01 -5.07
CA VAL A 49 -10.25 8.93 -4.00
C VAL A 49 -8.76 8.72 -3.74
N SER A 50 -7.93 9.68 -4.13
CA SER A 50 -6.50 9.63 -3.85
C SER A 50 -6.16 10.43 -2.60
N VAL A 51 -5.41 9.80 -1.72
CA VAL A 51 -5.09 10.32 -0.38
C VAL A 51 -3.72 10.99 -0.40
N ALA A 52 -3.68 12.28 -0.09
CA ALA A 52 -2.45 13.01 0.22
C ALA A 52 -2.20 12.92 1.72
N TYR A 53 -1.13 12.27 2.13
CA TYR A 53 -0.75 12.12 3.54
C TYR A 53 0.69 12.57 3.76
N PRO A 54 1.01 13.19 4.92
CA PRO A 54 2.36 13.70 5.18
C PRO A 54 3.36 12.56 5.39
N GLU A 55 4.63 12.82 5.05
CA GLU A 55 5.75 11.91 5.29
C GLU A 55 6.98 12.61 5.84
N GLU A 56 7.10 13.92 5.60
CA GLU A 56 8.27 14.68 6.03
C GLU A 56 8.40 14.63 7.55
N ASN A 57 9.60 14.24 8.01
CA ASN A 57 9.91 14.05 9.43
C ASN A 57 9.13 12.95 10.17
N LEU A 58 8.34 12.13 9.47
CA LEU A 58 7.69 10.97 10.05
C LEU A 58 8.53 9.69 9.89
N MET A 59 8.40 8.77 10.82
CA MET A 59 8.90 7.41 10.66
C MET A 59 7.90 6.56 9.86
N ILE A 60 8.38 5.53 9.20
CA ILE A 60 7.53 4.57 8.50
C ILE A 60 6.43 4.06 9.43
N GLY A 61 5.19 4.17 8.98
CA GLY A 61 4.00 3.73 9.70
C GLY A 61 3.35 4.79 10.60
N ASP A 62 4.00 5.92 10.90
CA ASP A 62 3.38 6.98 11.71
C ASP A 62 2.24 7.68 10.94
N ASN A 63 2.33 7.74 9.61
CA ASN A 63 1.30 8.27 8.73
C ASN A 63 0.09 7.33 8.54
N LEU A 64 0.07 6.16 9.18
CA LEU A 64 -1.11 5.29 9.19
C LEU A 64 -2.35 5.98 9.77
N VAL A 65 -2.16 6.87 10.73
CA VAL A 65 -3.27 7.63 11.35
C VAL A 65 -3.96 8.53 10.32
N GLN A 66 -3.20 9.23 9.47
CA GLN A 66 -3.75 10.07 8.40
C GLN A 66 -4.38 9.23 7.29
N ALA A 67 -3.74 8.11 6.94
CA ALA A 67 -4.28 7.15 5.97
C ALA A 67 -5.62 6.56 6.45
N GLU A 68 -5.72 6.21 7.72
CA GLU A 68 -6.94 5.72 8.37
C GLU A 68 -8.03 6.80 8.41
N ALA A 69 -7.69 8.03 8.79
CA ALA A 69 -8.63 9.15 8.82
C ALA A 69 -9.28 9.38 7.45
N ALA A 70 -8.50 9.27 6.36
CA ALA A 70 -9.02 9.39 5.01
C ALA A 70 -9.98 8.23 4.65
N LEU A 71 -9.66 6.99 5.01
CA LEU A 71 -10.57 5.85 4.83
C LEU A 71 -11.86 6.05 5.62
N LEU A 72 -11.76 6.47 6.87
CA LEU A 72 -12.94 6.71 7.73
C LEU A 72 -13.80 7.87 7.22
N TRP A 73 -13.19 8.90 6.63
CA TRP A 73 -13.95 9.95 5.94
C TRP A 73 -14.75 9.36 4.77
N VAL A 74 -14.14 8.50 3.93
CA VAL A 74 -14.86 7.85 2.83
C VAL A 74 -16.01 6.98 3.36
N LYS A 75 -15.78 6.22 4.43
CA LYS A 75 -16.78 5.32 5.02
C LYS A 75 -17.97 6.05 5.66
N ASN A 76 -17.71 7.20 6.31
CA ASN A 76 -18.69 7.79 7.23
C ASN A 76 -19.22 9.15 6.77
N GLN A 77 -18.53 9.87 5.88
CA GLN A 77 -18.85 11.27 5.56
C GLN A 77 -18.96 11.55 4.07
N ALA A 78 -18.15 10.87 3.22
CA ALA A 78 -18.07 11.20 1.80
C ALA A 78 -19.44 11.12 1.09
N ALA A 79 -20.26 10.13 1.42
CA ALA A 79 -21.58 9.97 0.83
C ALA A 79 -22.45 11.22 1.01
N SER A 80 -22.53 11.75 2.22
CA SER A 80 -23.30 12.96 2.54
C SER A 80 -22.67 14.23 1.99
N GLN A 81 -21.33 14.37 2.13
CA GLN A 81 -20.63 15.59 1.69
C GLN A 81 -20.58 15.75 0.17
N LEU A 82 -20.53 14.64 -0.56
CA LEU A 82 -20.50 14.65 -2.03
C LEU A 82 -21.89 14.49 -2.68
N GLY A 83 -22.93 14.28 -1.88
CA GLY A 83 -24.31 14.06 -2.37
C GLY A 83 -24.43 12.77 -3.20
N VAL A 84 -23.76 11.67 -2.78
CA VAL A 84 -23.71 10.41 -3.52
C VAL A 84 -24.07 9.22 -2.64
N GLN A 85 -24.37 8.09 -3.27
CA GLN A 85 -24.43 6.79 -2.62
C GLN A 85 -23.12 6.01 -2.86
N ILE A 86 -22.49 5.51 -1.80
CA ILE A 86 -21.33 4.62 -1.89
C ILE A 86 -21.81 3.19 -1.67
N ARG A 87 -21.56 2.31 -2.64
CA ARG A 87 -21.95 0.89 -2.59
C ARG A 87 -20.85 0.04 -1.96
N HIS A 88 -19.66 0.10 -2.54
CA HIS A 88 -18.49 -0.67 -2.12
C HIS A 88 -17.26 0.22 -2.03
N ILE A 89 -16.37 -0.09 -1.08
CA ILE A 89 -15.10 0.61 -0.91
C ILE A 89 -13.97 -0.41 -1.10
N PHE A 90 -13.08 -0.10 -2.03
CA PHE A 90 -11.84 -0.83 -2.29
C PHE A 90 -10.64 0.04 -1.90
N LEU A 91 -9.53 -0.60 -1.53
CA LEU A 91 -8.26 0.08 -1.29
C LEU A 91 -7.25 -0.33 -2.35
N GLY A 92 -6.45 0.62 -2.81
CA GLY A 92 -5.31 0.39 -3.68
C GLY A 92 -4.08 1.14 -3.16
N GLY A 93 -2.90 0.52 -3.23
CA GLY A 93 -1.68 1.20 -2.80
C GLY A 93 -0.44 0.67 -3.49
N HIS A 94 0.53 1.57 -3.71
CA HIS A 94 1.81 1.25 -4.30
C HIS A 94 2.94 1.54 -3.32
N SER A 95 3.92 0.64 -3.23
CA SER A 95 5.09 0.84 -2.38
C SER A 95 4.69 1.07 -0.91
N GLN A 96 4.99 2.22 -0.30
CA GLN A 96 4.51 2.60 1.01
C GLN A 96 2.97 2.68 1.08
N GLY A 97 2.29 3.10 0.00
CA GLY A 97 0.84 3.00 -0.10
C GLY A 97 0.35 1.56 -0.01
N GLY A 98 1.09 0.61 -0.61
CA GLY A 98 0.85 -0.83 -0.47
C GLY A 98 1.01 -1.33 0.98
N TYR A 99 2.01 -0.82 1.70
CA TYR A 99 2.17 -1.04 3.15
C TYR A 99 0.94 -0.50 3.90
N LEU A 100 0.51 0.74 3.64
CA LEU A 100 -0.61 1.36 4.33
C LEU A 100 -1.92 0.61 4.12
N VAL A 101 -2.26 0.24 2.87
CA VAL A 101 -3.52 -0.50 2.61
C VAL A 101 -3.51 -1.90 3.22
N THR A 102 -2.35 -2.55 3.28
CA THR A 102 -2.21 -3.85 3.97
C THR A 102 -2.44 -3.69 5.47
N ARG A 103 -1.88 -2.64 6.09
CA ARG A 103 -2.11 -2.30 7.50
C ARG A 103 -3.57 -1.95 7.77
N LEU A 104 -4.18 -1.10 6.93
CA LEU A 104 -5.60 -0.74 7.04
C LEU A 104 -6.52 -1.96 6.92
N ASN A 105 -6.13 -2.97 6.15
CA ASN A 105 -6.88 -4.22 6.04
C ASN A 105 -6.90 -5.04 7.33
N THR A 106 -5.94 -4.86 8.23
CA THR A 106 -6.00 -5.48 9.57
C THR A 106 -6.91 -4.72 10.54
N LEU A 107 -7.24 -3.47 10.24
CA LEU A 107 -8.00 -2.57 11.12
C LEU A 107 -9.47 -2.42 10.67
N HIS A 108 -9.71 -2.41 9.37
CA HIS A 108 -11.02 -2.06 8.81
C HIS A 108 -11.43 -3.00 7.67
N PRO A 109 -12.64 -3.59 7.72
CA PRO A 109 -13.18 -4.31 6.58
C PRO A 109 -13.52 -3.34 5.45
N THR A 110 -13.17 -3.74 4.22
CA THR A 110 -13.56 -3.12 2.96
C THR A 110 -14.04 -4.19 1.99
N ARG A 111 -14.32 -3.85 0.74
CA ARG A 111 -14.75 -4.85 -0.24
C ARG A 111 -13.59 -5.64 -0.83
N GLY A 112 -12.39 -5.04 -0.86
CA GLY A 112 -11.16 -5.67 -1.31
C GLY A 112 -9.97 -4.72 -1.26
N VAL A 113 -8.76 -5.26 -1.24
CA VAL A 113 -7.51 -4.51 -1.12
C VAL A 113 -6.53 -4.98 -2.20
N ILE A 114 -5.86 -4.03 -2.85
CA ILE A 114 -4.79 -4.31 -3.81
C ILE A 114 -3.51 -3.61 -3.35
N ALA A 115 -2.46 -4.39 -3.09
CA ALA A 115 -1.16 -3.91 -2.64
C ALA A 115 -0.09 -4.24 -3.70
N ASN A 116 0.39 -3.21 -4.42
CA ASN A 116 1.47 -3.36 -5.39
C ASN A 116 2.81 -3.06 -4.76
N ALA A 117 3.75 -4.01 -4.87
CA ALA A 117 5.11 -3.91 -4.34
C ALA A 117 5.14 -3.32 -2.92
N PRO A 118 4.34 -3.89 -1.96
CA PRO A 118 4.14 -3.28 -0.66
C PRO A 118 5.44 -3.27 0.13
N GLY A 119 5.75 -2.15 0.76
CA GLY A 119 6.98 -2.06 1.54
C GLY A 119 7.05 -0.84 2.46
N PRO A 120 7.92 -0.89 3.46
CA PRO A 120 9.01 -1.86 3.65
C PRO A 120 8.53 -3.21 4.22
N LEU A 121 9.02 -4.31 3.62
CA LEU A 121 8.74 -5.67 4.12
C LEU A 121 9.51 -5.96 5.41
N ASP A 122 10.82 -5.67 5.43
CA ASP A 122 11.73 -5.92 6.55
C ASP A 122 12.69 -4.74 6.76
N LEU A 123 12.40 -3.92 7.75
CA LEU A 123 13.24 -2.77 8.11
C LEU A 123 14.50 -3.18 8.88
N VAL A 124 14.50 -4.33 9.53
CA VAL A 124 15.71 -4.83 10.20
C VAL A 124 16.77 -5.14 9.15
N LEU A 125 16.38 -5.91 8.11
CA LEU A 125 17.27 -6.22 7.00
C LEU A 125 17.71 -4.95 6.27
N ARG A 126 16.75 -4.14 5.81
CA ARG A 126 17.05 -2.94 5.04
C ARG A 126 18.00 -1.99 5.77
N CYS A 127 17.70 -1.65 7.03
CA CYS A 127 18.49 -0.68 7.76
C CYS A 127 19.87 -1.25 8.19
N ARG A 128 20.00 -2.58 8.35
CA ARG A 128 21.29 -3.22 8.54
C ARG A 128 22.17 -3.10 7.30
N LEU A 129 21.63 -3.31 6.10
CA LEU A 129 22.37 -3.13 4.85
C LEU A 129 22.84 -1.68 4.65
N GLU A 130 22.07 -0.70 5.15
CA GLU A 130 22.50 0.71 5.18
C GLU A 130 23.59 0.96 6.26
N GLU A 131 23.47 0.32 7.43
CA GLU A 131 24.44 0.46 8.54
C GLU A 131 25.82 -0.12 8.19
N ASP A 132 25.86 -1.23 7.45
CA ASP A 132 27.11 -1.87 7.03
C ASP A 132 27.67 -1.34 5.68
N GLY A 133 26.95 -0.39 5.05
CA GLY A 133 27.38 0.23 3.80
C GLY A 133 27.14 -0.60 2.54
N THR A 134 26.39 -1.71 2.63
CA THR A 134 26.04 -2.56 1.48
C THR A 134 25.11 -1.83 0.51
N ILE A 135 24.24 -0.96 1.01
CA ILE A 135 23.40 -0.06 0.22
C ILE A 135 23.53 1.38 0.72
N ALA A 136 23.16 2.34 -0.13
CA ALA A 136 23.18 3.75 0.23
C ALA A 136 22.29 4.06 1.41
N ALA A 137 22.76 4.89 2.34
CA ALA A 137 21.99 5.35 3.49
C ALA A 137 20.76 6.16 3.06
N GLY A 138 19.63 5.92 3.68
CA GLY A 138 18.35 6.58 3.45
C GLY A 138 17.77 7.27 4.69
N GLU A 139 16.92 8.27 4.48
CA GLU A 139 16.35 9.06 5.58
C GLU A 139 15.50 8.20 6.54
N HIS A 140 14.76 7.22 6.06
CA HIS A 140 13.94 6.37 6.92
C HIS A 140 14.76 5.60 7.95
N CYS A 141 15.83 4.94 7.52
CA CYS A 141 16.72 4.21 8.44
C CYS A 141 17.51 5.16 9.34
N ALA A 142 17.92 6.33 8.81
CA ALA A 142 18.59 7.35 9.65
C ALA A 142 17.67 7.83 10.78
N ARG A 143 16.40 8.10 10.51
CA ARG A 143 15.42 8.50 11.55
C ARG A 143 15.21 7.41 12.58
N LEU A 144 15.04 6.15 12.14
CA LEU A 144 14.88 5.02 13.05
C LEU A 144 16.13 4.82 13.94
N ARG A 145 17.33 4.93 13.35
CA ARG A 145 18.59 4.83 14.08
C ARG A 145 18.78 5.95 15.11
N ASN A 146 18.39 7.17 14.76
CA ASN A 146 18.44 8.30 15.68
C ASN A 146 17.47 8.13 16.86
N ALA A 147 16.30 7.52 16.63
CA ALA A 147 15.29 7.34 17.67
C ALA A 147 15.53 6.09 18.53
N TYR A 148 16.04 5.01 17.96
CA TYR A 148 16.06 3.68 18.59
C TYR A 148 17.44 3.04 18.70
N GLY A 149 18.49 3.65 18.13
CA GLY A 149 19.81 3.05 17.98
C GLY A 149 19.90 2.12 16.76
N SER A 150 20.98 1.34 16.65
CA SER A 150 21.21 0.45 15.52
C SER A 150 20.21 -0.72 15.48
N THR A 151 20.12 -1.36 14.31
CA THR A 151 19.33 -2.59 14.14
C THR A 151 19.78 -3.74 15.03
N THR A 152 21.07 -3.77 15.41
CA THR A 152 21.62 -4.76 16.34
C THR A 152 21.24 -4.45 17.78
N ALA A 153 21.21 -3.17 18.16
CA ALA A 153 20.89 -2.76 19.54
C ALA A 153 19.38 -2.90 19.83
N ASN A 154 18.53 -2.58 18.86
CA ASN A 154 17.07 -2.58 19.08
C ASN A 154 16.30 -3.09 17.84
N PRO A 155 16.48 -4.37 17.43
CA PRO A 155 15.81 -4.92 16.24
C PRO A 155 14.28 -4.88 16.35
N SER A 156 13.72 -4.95 17.55
CA SER A 156 12.27 -4.96 17.77
C SER A 156 11.58 -3.65 17.32
N ALA A 157 12.24 -2.50 17.47
CA ALA A 157 11.70 -1.21 17.02
C ALA A 157 11.55 -1.14 15.49
N TYR A 158 12.50 -1.75 14.75
CA TYR A 158 12.44 -1.86 13.30
C TYR A 158 11.42 -2.91 12.84
N MET A 159 11.39 -4.07 13.53
CA MET A 159 10.44 -5.13 13.24
C MET A 159 9.00 -4.64 13.44
N ALA A 160 8.71 -3.89 14.48
CA ALA A 160 7.37 -3.34 14.74
C ALA A 160 6.84 -2.42 13.63
N ARG A 161 7.70 -1.94 12.72
CA ARG A 161 7.37 -1.09 11.58
C ARG A 161 7.50 -1.80 10.23
N SER A 162 7.96 -3.07 10.24
CA SER A 162 8.07 -3.93 9.07
C SER A 162 6.74 -4.56 8.71
N LEU A 163 6.40 -4.66 7.42
CA LEU A 163 5.14 -5.28 6.99
C LEU A 163 5.05 -6.76 7.39
N ARG A 164 6.20 -7.45 7.53
CA ARG A 164 6.29 -8.83 8.03
C ARG A 164 5.71 -9.03 9.43
N SER A 165 5.53 -7.97 10.22
CA SER A 165 4.84 -8.03 11.51
C SER A 165 3.31 -7.97 11.40
N PHE A 166 2.77 -7.81 10.19
CA PHE A 166 1.34 -7.61 9.92
C PHE A 166 0.84 -8.55 8.83
N THR A 167 1.13 -9.84 8.98
CA THR A 167 0.82 -10.89 8.00
C THR A 167 -0.43 -11.69 8.35
N THR A 168 -1.19 -11.27 9.37
CA THR A 168 -2.38 -11.96 9.86
C THR A 168 -3.54 -10.98 10.09
N GLY A 169 -4.77 -11.51 10.22
CA GLY A 169 -5.93 -10.71 10.60
C GLY A 169 -6.49 -9.81 9.48
N TYR A 170 -6.25 -10.13 8.22
CA TYR A 170 -6.84 -9.37 7.10
C TYR A 170 -8.36 -9.53 7.07
N GLN A 171 -9.07 -8.42 7.19
CA GLN A 171 -10.53 -8.38 7.29
C GLN A 171 -11.23 -8.37 5.92
N SER A 172 -10.47 -8.18 4.84
CA SER A 172 -10.96 -8.19 3.46
C SER A 172 -10.03 -9.03 2.59
N ASP A 173 -10.55 -9.51 1.47
CA ASP A 173 -9.73 -10.14 0.45
C ASP A 173 -8.63 -9.18 -0.02
N ILE A 174 -7.44 -9.71 -0.25
CA ILE A 174 -6.29 -8.92 -0.69
C ILE A 174 -5.58 -9.57 -1.88
N LEU A 175 -5.23 -8.74 -2.87
CA LEU A 175 -4.37 -9.07 -3.99
C LEU A 175 -3.02 -8.37 -3.80
N PHE A 176 -1.97 -9.15 -3.64
CA PHE A 176 -0.59 -8.68 -3.68
C PHE A 176 -0.05 -8.81 -5.11
N VAL A 177 0.51 -7.72 -5.65
CA VAL A 177 1.19 -7.72 -6.95
C VAL A 177 2.66 -7.40 -6.72
N GLN A 178 3.57 -8.26 -7.22
CA GLN A 178 5.01 -8.08 -7.05
C GLN A 178 5.75 -8.36 -8.35
N GLY A 179 6.53 -7.38 -8.82
CA GLY A 179 7.51 -7.60 -9.87
C GLY A 179 8.76 -8.28 -9.34
N LEU A 180 9.21 -9.36 -10.00
CA LEU A 180 10.34 -10.17 -9.51
C LEU A 180 11.72 -9.56 -9.80
N GLU A 181 11.76 -8.47 -10.59
CA GLU A 181 12.97 -7.63 -10.81
C GLU A 181 12.98 -6.37 -9.93
N ASP A 182 12.20 -6.35 -8.84
CA ASP A 182 12.27 -5.31 -7.82
C ASP A 182 13.62 -5.34 -7.08
N SER A 183 13.89 -4.37 -6.24
CA SER A 183 15.13 -4.27 -5.47
C SER A 183 15.55 -5.60 -4.84
N ARG A 184 16.61 -6.22 -5.37
CA ARG A 184 17.03 -7.57 -4.99
C ARG A 184 17.32 -7.69 -3.51
N LEU A 185 18.12 -6.78 -2.95
CA LEU A 185 18.60 -6.86 -1.56
C LEU A 185 17.54 -6.40 -0.55
N ILE A 186 16.60 -5.54 -0.95
CA ILE A 186 15.63 -4.95 -0.03
C ILE A 186 14.28 -5.69 -0.13
N GLN A 187 13.73 -5.76 -1.34
CA GLN A 187 12.39 -6.29 -1.55
C GLN A 187 12.42 -7.81 -1.77
N MET A 188 13.24 -8.28 -2.71
CA MET A 188 13.17 -9.67 -3.13
C MET A 188 13.81 -10.64 -2.11
N GLU A 189 14.77 -10.20 -1.31
CA GLU A 189 15.29 -11.00 -0.18
C GLU A 189 14.21 -11.26 0.88
N SER A 190 13.31 -10.31 1.10
CA SER A 190 12.25 -10.39 2.12
C SER A 190 10.93 -10.95 1.60
N TRP A 191 10.67 -10.88 0.28
CA TRP A 191 9.40 -11.23 -0.33
C TRP A 191 8.97 -12.70 -0.11
N PRO A 192 9.83 -13.72 -0.32
CA PRO A 192 9.41 -15.12 -0.12
C PRO A 192 8.97 -15.40 1.31
N GLY A 193 9.71 -14.87 2.29
CA GLY A 193 9.37 -15.02 3.71
C GLY A 193 8.08 -14.28 4.09
N PHE A 194 7.83 -13.09 3.54
CA PHE A 194 6.57 -12.37 3.72
C PHE A 194 5.41 -13.17 3.13
N ARG A 195 5.52 -13.62 1.88
CA ARG A 195 4.51 -14.43 1.19
C ARG A 195 4.17 -15.68 2.00
N GLN A 196 5.18 -16.45 2.42
CA GLN A 196 5.00 -17.66 3.22
C GLN A 196 4.23 -17.39 4.52
N GLN A 197 4.54 -16.29 5.22
CA GLN A 197 3.85 -15.91 6.45
C GLN A 197 2.39 -15.55 6.19
N VAL A 198 2.11 -14.85 5.10
CA VAL A 198 0.74 -14.49 4.71
C VAL A 198 -0.06 -15.72 4.26
N GLU A 199 0.55 -16.64 3.51
CA GLU A 199 -0.10 -17.90 3.10
C GLU A 199 -0.43 -18.81 4.29
N ALA A 200 0.34 -18.72 5.37
CA ALA A 200 0.08 -19.45 6.63
C ALA A 200 -1.01 -18.80 7.51
N CYS A 201 -1.58 -17.67 7.10
CA CYS A 201 -2.58 -16.95 7.89
C CYS A 201 -3.90 -17.73 7.94
N THR A 202 -4.32 -18.13 9.13
CA THR A 202 -5.56 -18.88 9.35
C THR A 202 -6.77 -18.01 9.65
N ASN A 203 -6.56 -16.74 9.99
CA ASN A 203 -7.60 -15.75 10.32
C ASN A 203 -7.70 -14.60 9.31
N CYS A 204 -7.14 -14.77 8.11
CA CYS A 204 -7.28 -13.85 7.00
C CYS A 204 -8.47 -14.22 6.10
N LYS A 205 -9.02 -13.23 5.43
CA LYS A 205 -9.90 -13.44 4.27
C LYS A 205 -9.09 -13.94 3.07
N GLY A 206 -9.67 -14.01 1.87
CA GLY A 206 -8.99 -14.50 0.68
C GLY A 206 -7.71 -13.72 0.37
N VAL A 207 -6.61 -14.43 0.18
CA VAL A 207 -5.32 -13.86 -0.20
C VAL A 207 -4.93 -14.37 -1.58
N GLN A 208 -4.48 -13.48 -2.44
CA GLN A 208 -4.01 -13.78 -3.79
C GLN A 208 -2.66 -13.12 -4.01
N PHE A 209 -1.76 -13.82 -4.70
CA PHE A 209 -0.46 -13.29 -5.12
C PHE A 209 -0.35 -13.34 -6.63
N LEU A 210 0.10 -12.23 -7.22
CA LEU A 210 0.49 -12.13 -8.62
C LEU A 210 1.95 -11.72 -8.69
N GLU A 211 2.80 -12.66 -9.07
CA GLU A 211 4.24 -12.46 -9.29
C GLU A 211 4.52 -12.31 -10.76
N LEU A 212 5.27 -11.28 -11.14
CA LEU A 212 5.48 -10.87 -12.53
C LEU A 212 6.98 -10.88 -12.85
N ALA A 213 7.41 -11.93 -13.56
CA ALA A 213 8.80 -12.04 -14.05
C ALA A 213 9.12 -10.91 -15.05
N GLY A 214 10.36 -10.42 -15.01
CA GLY A 214 10.85 -9.36 -15.90
C GLY A 214 10.32 -7.96 -15.58
N LEU A 215 9.57 -7.78 -14.48
CA LEU A 215 9.03 -6.50 -14.05
C LEU A 215 9.54 -6.12 -12.66
N GLY A 216 9.78 -4.83 -12.46
CA GLY A 216 10.27 -4.27 -11.21
C GLY A 216 9.16 -3.68 -10.33
N HIS A 217 9.52 -2.66 -9.56
CA HIS A 217 8.72 -2.04 -8.52
C HIS A 217 7.33 -1.55 -8.98
N THR A 218 7.20 -1.11 -10.22
CA THR A 218 5.95 -0.57 -10.81
C THR A 218 5.16 -1.60 -11.62
N ALA A 219 5.34 -2.90 -11.37
CA ALA A 219 4.80 -4.02 -12.15
C ALA A 219 3.29 -3.91 -12.42
N LEU A 220 2.48 -3.50 -11.44
CA LEU A 220 1.03 -3.35 -11.59
C LEU A 220 0.66 -2.41 -12.76
N PHE A 221 1.39 -1.32 -12.91
CA PHE A 221 1.08 -0.28 -13.89
C PHE A 221 1.63 -0.59 -15.30
N ASN A 222 2.62 -1.49 -15.40
CA ASN A 222 3.36 -1.78 -16.61
C ASN A 222 3.04 -3.15 -17.26
N SER A 223 2.05 -3.88 -16.72
CA SER A 223 1.70 -5.21 -17.18
C SER A 223 0.22 -5.33 -17.53
N THR A 224 -0.07 -5.82 -18.74
CA THR A 224 -1.45 -6.19 -19.13
C THR A 224 -2.00 -7.29 -18.23
N GLN A 225 -1.19 -8.30 -17.90
CA GLN A 225 -1.57 -9.37 -16.97
C GLN A 225 -1.97 -8.82 -15.60
N ALA A 226 -1.20 -7.86 -15.07
CA ALA A 226 -1.51 -7.24 -13.78
C ALA A 226 -2.78 -6.38 -13.85
N ARG A 227 -2.96 -5.65 -14.95
CA ARG A 227 -4.19 -4.86 -15.19
C ARG A 227 -5.42 -5.76 -15.25
N ASP A 228 -5.34 -6.88 -15.96
CA ASP A 228 -6.45 -7.82 -16.08
C ASP A 228 -6.77 -8.48 -14.73
N ALA A 229 -5.76 -8.87 -13.95
CA ALA A 229 -5.92 -9.40 -12.61
C ALA A 229 -6.54 -8.37 -11.65
N PHE A 230 -6.11 -7.11 -11.72
CA PHE A 230 -6.68 -6.00 -10.96
C PHE A 230 -8.19 -5.82 -11.25
N ARG A 231 -8.57 -5.78 -12.54
CA ARG A 231 -9.96 -5.67 -12.97
C ARG A 231 -10.80 -6.87 -12.54
N ALA A 232 -10.29 -8.07 -12.76
CA ALA A 232 -10.95 -9.31 -12.34
C ALA A 232 -11.17 -9.34 -10.83
N PHE A 233 -10.16 -8.89 -10.05
CA PHE A 233 -10.27 -8.83 -8.59
C PHE A 233 -11.37 -7.88 -8.14
N LEU A 234 -11.47 -6.67 -8.72
CA LEU A 234 -12.53 -5.72 -8.42
C LEU A 234 -13.90 -6.26 -8.85
N ASN A 235 -14.03 -6.73 -10.10
CA ASN A 235 -15.31 -7.15 -10.67
C ASN A 235 -15.92 -8.35 -9.94
N ALA A 236 -15.10 -9.29 -9.46
CA ALA A 236 -15.57 -10.42 -8.67
C ALA A 236 -16.13 -10.05 -7.27
N ARG A 237 -15.94 -8.78 -6.85
CA ARG A 237 -16.30 -8.30 -5.49
C ARG A 237 -17.27 -7.13 -5.48
N ARG A 238 -17.81 -6.78 -6.62
CA ARG A 238 -18.81 -5.69 -6.80
C ARG A 238 -20.24 -6.16 -6.59
#